data_68c61f10bce949b19a57b17d7a6097b7
#
_entry.id   68c61f10bce949b19a57b17d7a6097b7
#
_cell.length_a   1.000
_cell.length_b   1.000
_cell.length_c   1.000
_cell.angle_alpha   90.00
_cell.angle_beta   90.00
_cell.angle_gamma   90.00
#
_symmetry.space_group_name_H-M   'P 1'
#
loop_
_entity.id
_entity.type
_entity.pdbx_description
1 polymer ?
#
loop_
_entity_poly.entity_id
_entity_poly.type
_entity_poly.pdbx_seq_one_letter_code
_entity_poly.pdbx_strand_id
1 'polypeptide(L)'
;RFFVKFKMTIQSLKKIITRQKTTFSTIYDSGSSLARELSDEKVCELLADEQKMDHFIEKGKPDIRWNNENLNHIELVNTIALDDYEIVHQVLERVKLLYNKQMLQDLVFHIDKNVPENFSGHKIPEERKRFIVKYIDSRISKILHSHEQMFR
;
A
#
# COMPACT_ATOMS: atom_id res chain seq x y z
N ARG A 1 -8.11 24.53 -2.18
CA ARG A 1 -8.08 23.05 -2.16
C ARG A 1 -8.56 22.56 -3.54
N PHE A 2 -7.65 22.26 -4.44
CA PHE A 2 -7.97 21.64 -5.72
C PHE A 2 -7.79 20.13 -5.56
N PHE A 3 -8.90 19.40 -5.44
CA PHE A 3 -8.90 17.95 -5.60
C PHE A 3 -8.88 17.64 -7.10
N VAL A 4 -7.73 17.27 -7.63
CA VAL A 4 -7.67 16.66 -8.96
C VAL A 4 -8.05 15.19 -8.79
N LYS A 5 -9.33 14.88 -9.05
CA LYS A 5 -9.79 13.49 -9.18
C LYS A 5 -9.27 12.95 -10.51
N PHE A 6 -8.20 12.17 -10.47
CA PHE A 6 -7.77 11.42 -11.66
C PHE A 6 -8.74 10.27 -11.91
N LYS A 7 -9.65 10.45 -12.85
CA LYS A 7 -10.33 9.34 -13.52
C LYS A 7 -9.35 8.75 -14.54
N MET A 8 -8.63 7.70 -14.15
CA MET A 8 -7.84 6.94 -15.11
C MET A 8 -8.70 5.83 -15.71
N THR A 9 -8.87 5.86 -17.05
CA THR A 9 -9.44 4.76 -17.82
C THR A 9 -8.31 3.84 -18.29
N ILE A 10 -8.62 2.57 -18.63
CA ILE A 10 -7.67 1.61 -19.23
C ILE A 10 -6.94 2.23 -20.43
N GLN A 11 -7.66 3.00 -21.25
CA GLN A 11 -7.07 3.71 -22.39
C GLN A 11 -6.05 4.76 -21.95
N SER A 12 -6.27 5.45 -20.83
CA SER A 12 -5.32 6.42 -20.27
C SER A 12 -4.06 5.73 -19.75
N LEU A 13 -4.19 4.57 -19.08
CA LEU A 13 -3.06 3.73 -18.66
C LEU A 13 -2.27 3.19 -19.86
N LYS A 14 -2.94 2.63 -20.87
CA LYS A 14 -2.27 2.17 -22.11
C LYS A 14 -1.56 3.33 -22.81
N LYS A 15 -2.16 4.53 -22.85
CA LYS A 15 -1.57 5.73 -23.44
C LYS A 15 -0.37 6.27 -22.67
N ILE A 16 -0.33 6.06 -21.35
CA ILE A 16 0.80 6.38 -20.48
C ILE A 16 1.93 5.39 -20.70
N ILE A 17 1.64 4.09 -20.79
CA ILE A 17 2.62 3.00 -20.95
C ILE A 17 3.26 3.00 -22.35
N THR A 18 2.50 3.35 -23.41
CA THR A 18 3.00 3.37 -24.79
C THR A 18 3.75 4.64 -25.18
N ARG A 19 3.75 5.68 -24.37
CA ARG A 19 4.56 6.89 -24.62
C ARG A 19 5.96 6.68 -24.05
N GLN A 20 6.99 6.79 -24.88
CA GLN A 20 8.43 6.72 -24.54
C GLN A 20 8.92 7.73 -23.50
N LYS A 21 8.05 8.57 -22.94
CA LYS A 21 8.29 9.49 -21.81
C LYS A 21 7.12 9.39 -20.85
N THR A 22 7.09 8.35 -20.05
CA THR A 22 6.23 8.27 -18.88
C THR A 22 6.93 8.96 -17.72
N THR A 23 6.44 10.12 -17.33
CA THR A 23 6.77 10.73 -16.04
C THR A 23 5.76 10.22 -15.03
N PHE A 24 6.26 9.54 -13.99
CA PHE A 24 5.40 9.24 -12.84
C PHE A 24 4.91 10.55 -12.24
N SER A 25 3.62 10.62 -11.97
CA SER A 25 3.08 11.71 -11.16
C SER A 25 3.79 11.71 -9.81
N THR A 26 4.12 12.89 -9.32
CA THR A 26 4.62 13.04 -7.95
C THR A 26 3.62 12.42 -6.98
N ILE A 27 4.09 11.66 -6.00
CA ILE A 27 3.24 11.16 -4.93
C ILE A 27 2.79 12.34 -4.10
N TYR A 28 1.50 12.67 -4.17
CA TYR A 28 0.89 13.75 -3.39
C TYR A 28 0.13 13.16 -2.21
N ASP A 29 0.24 13.88 -1.08
CA ASP A 29 -0.58 13.69 0.11
C ASP A 29 -0.70 12.22 0.57
N SER A 30 0.41 11.67 1.00
CA SER A 30 0.42 10.39 1.72
C SER A 30 0.00 10.53 3.20
N GLY A 31 -0.55 11.68 3.59
CA GLY A 31 -0.87 12.02 4.98
C GLY A 31 -1.82 11.05 5.68
N SER A 32 -2.75 10.41 4.96
CA SER A 32 -3.63 9.36 5.47
C SER A 32 -3.08 7.94 5.27
N SER A 33 -1.87 7.82 4.72
CA SER A 33 -1.25 6.52 4.48
C SER A 33 -0.83 5.84 5.78
N LEU A 34 -0.67 4.54 5.73
CA LEU A 34 -0.18 3.71 6.84
C LEU A 34 -1.02 3.82 8.11
N ALA A 35 -2.33 4.03 7.93
CA ALA A 35 -3.29 4.12 9.04
C ALA A 35 -2.97 5.21 10.08
N ARG A 36 -2.41 6.33 9.64
CA ARG A 36 -2.11 7.50 10.49
C ARG A 36 -3.32 7.98 11.28
N GLU A 37 -4.53 7.84 10.71
CA GLU A 37 -5.79 8.26 11.33
C GLU A 37 -6.22 7.38 12.54
N LEU A 38 -5.57 6.23 12.75
CA LEU A 38 -5.87 5.37 13.88
C LEU A 38 -5.29 5.94 15.18
N SER A 39 -6.05 5.84 16.26
CA SER A 39 -5.52 6.09 17.61
C SER A 39 -4.51 4.98 18.00
N ASP A 40 -3.65 5.28 18.97
CA ASP A 40 -2.65 4.30 19.44
C ASP A 40 -3.32 3.10 20.13
N GLU A 41 -4.45 3.29 20.81
CA GLU A 41 -5.25 2.19 21.38
C GLU A 41 -5.75 1.25 20.27
N LYS A 42 -6.21 1.82 19.13
CA LYS A 42 -6.66 1.00 18.00
C LYS A 42 -5.52 0.26 17.33
N VAL A 43 -4.35 0.87 17.25
CA VAL A 43 -3.13 0.21 16.78
C VAL A 43 -2.77 -0.98 17.65
N CYS A 44 -2.78 -0.81 18.99
CA CYS A 44 -2.51 -1.91 19.94
C CYS A 44 -3.56 -3.02 19.82
N GLU A 45 -4.84 -2.68 19.69
CA GLU A 45 -5.92 -3.67 19.49
C GLU A 45 -5.68 -4.52 18.23
N LEU A 46 -5.33 -3.87 17.11
CA LEU A 46 -5.07 -4.57 15.83
C LEU A 46 -3.78 -5.42 15.87
N LEU A 47 -2.77 -4.98 16.63
CA LEU A 47 -1.56 -5.78 16.82
C LEU A 47 -1.80 -7.04 17.67
N ALA A 48 -2.71 -6.94 18.65
CA ALA A 48 -3.03 -8.03 19.58
C ALA A 48 -3.97 -9.09 18.98
N ASP A 49 -4.75 -8.73 17.93
CA ASP A 49 -5.77 -9.57 17.34
C ASP A 49 -5.52 -9.73 15.83
N GLU A 50 -5.06 -10.92 15.43
CA GLU A 50 -4.70 -11.20 14.04
C GLU A 50 -5.92 -11.18 13.11
N GLN A 51 -7.07 -11.65 13.57
CA GLN A 51 -8.30 -11.65 12.77
C GLN A 51 -8.80 -10.22 12.53
N LYS A 52 -8.73 -9.35 13.53
CA LYS A 52 -9.06 -7.93 13.37
C LYS A 52 -8.08 -7.23 12.43
N MET A 53 -6.80 -7.55 12.54
CA MET A 53 -5.77 -7.00 11.65
C MET A 53 -6.02 -7.41 10.20
N ASP A 54 -6.30 -8.68 9.94
CA ASP A 54 -6.61 -9.21 8.61
C ASP A 54 -7.84 -8.53 8.02
N HIS A 55 -8.90 -8.45 8.79
CA HIS A 55 -10.11 -7.76 8.38
C HIS A 55 -9.90 -6.27 8.06
N PHE A 56 -9.07 -5.59 8.88
CA PHE A 56 -8.68 -4.20 8.64
C PHE A 56 -7.92 -4.05 7.31
N ILE A 57 -6.99 -4.95 7.02
CA ILE A 57 -6.22 -4.94 5.76
C ILE A 57 -7.12 -5.18 4.56
N GLU A 58 -8.03 -6.15 4.64
CA GLU A 58 -8.93 -6.53 3.56
C GLU A 58 -9.97 -5.44 3.24
N LYS A 59 -10.43 -4.71 4.26
CA LYS A 59 -11.34 -3.57 4.06
C LYS A 59 -10.67 -2.32 3.49
N GLY A 60 -9.34 -2.26 3.51
CA GLY A 60 -8.59 -1.11 3.02
C GLY A 60 -8.87 -0.85 1.55
N LYS A 61 -9.28 0.37 1.23
CA LYS A 61 -9.60 0.79 -0.14
C LYS A 61 -8.61 1.85 -0.59
N PRO A 62 -8.07 1.74 -1.81
CA PRO A 62 -7.26 2.79 -2.40
C PRO A 62 -8.15 3.96 -2.85
N ASP A 63 -7.56 5.14 -2.98
CA ASP A 63 -8.25 6.29 -3.56
C ASP A 63 -8.49 6.14 -5.09
N ILE A 64 -7.82 5.15 -5.69
CA ILE A 64 -7.97 4.82 -7.11
C ILE A 64 -9.25 4.02 -7.31
N ARG A 65 -10.03 4.40 -8.31
CA ARG A 65 -11.23 3.67 -8.74
C ARG A 65 -11.00 3.06 -10.12
N TRP A 66 -11.38 1.80 -10.27
CA TRP A 66 -11.38 1.10 -11.55
C TRP A 66 -12.81 1.02 -12.10
N ASN A 67 -13.04 1.54 -13.29
CA ASN A 67 -14.38 1.60 -13.91
C ASN A 67 -15.48 2.19 -13.00
N ASN A 68 -15.15 3.19 -12.18
CA ASN A 68 -16.00 3.81 -11.14
C ASN A 68 -16.29 2.90 -9.91
N GLU A 69 -15.76 1.69 -9.85
CA GLU A 69 -15.90 0.79 -8.71
C GLU A 69 -14.90 1.15 -7.61
N ASN A 70 -15.36 1.03 -6.37
CA ASN A 70 -14.55 1.29 -5.18
C ASN A 70 -14.11 -0.04 -4.57
N LEU A 71 -13.16 -0.69 -5.24
CA LEU A 71 -12.62 -1.99 -4.88
C LEU A 71 -11.61 -1.88 -3.73
N ASN A 72 -11.46 -2.94 -2.94
CA ASN A 72 -10.33 -3.03 -2.03
C ASN A 72 -9.02 -3.27 -2.81
N HIS A 73 -7.86 -3.23 -2.13
CA HIS A 73 -6.56 -3.33 -2.79
C HIS A 73 -6.36 -4.65 -3.54
N ILE A 74 -6.85 -5.76 -2.98
CA ILE A 74 -6.72 -7.10 -3.57
C ILE A 74 -7.64 -7.22 -4.78
N GLU A 75 -8.90 -6.86 -4.62
CA GLU A 75 -9.89 -6.84 -5.71
C GLU A 75 -9.43 -5.96 -6.86
N LEU A 76 -8.88 -4.77 -6.55
CA LEU A 76 -8.38 -3.85 -7.56
C LEU A 76 -7.28 -4.47 -8.41
N VAL A 77 -6.26 -5.06 -7.78
CA VAL A 77 -5.13 -5.70 -8.49
C VAL A 77 -5.63 -6.87 -9.35
N ASN A 78 -6.52 -7.72 -8.81
CA ASN A 78 -7.08 -8.85 -9.54
C ASN A 78 -7.95 -8.39 -10.72
N THR A 79 -8.76 -7.35 -10.54
CA THR A 79 -9.60 -6.81 -11.62
C THR A 79 -8.75 -6.20 -12.74
N ILE A 80 -7.68 -5.49 -12.39
CA ILE A 80 -6.74 -4.98 -13.40
C ILE A 80 -6.04 -6.13 -14.12
N ALA A 81 -5.70 -7.21 -13.41
CA ALA A 81 -5.04 -8.38 -14.00
C ALA A 81 -5.96 -9.15 -14.97
N LEU A 82 -7.28 -9.10 -14.78
CA LEU A 82 -8.22 -9.65 -15.78
C LEU A 82 -8.22 -8.87 -17.08
N ASP A 83 -7.96 -7.57 -17.04
CA ASP A 83 -7.90 -6.71 -18.22
C ASP A 83 -6.51 -6.70 -18.87
N ASP A 84 -5.44 -6.78 -18.09
CA ASP A 84 -4.05 -6.75 -18.57
C ASP A 84 -3.13 -7.58 -17.65
N TYR A 85 -3.23 -8.91 -17.80
CA TYR A 85 -2.47 -9.86 -16.99
C TYR A 85 -0.96 -9.62 -17.05
N GLU A 86 -0.43 -9.44 -18.26
CA GLU A 86 1.02 -9.36 -18.46
C GLU A 86 1.66 -8.20 -17.67
N ILE A 87 1.04 -7.03 -17.71
CA ILE A 87 1.54 -5.86 -16.97
C ILE A 87 1.47 -6.10 -15.47
N VAL A 88 0.34 -6.61 -14.97
CA VAL A 88 0.19 -6.85 -13.53
C VAL A 88 1.15 -7.92 -13.06
N HIS A 89 1.28 -9.01 -13.80
CA HIS A 89 2.20 -10.09 -13.48
C HIS A 89 3.65 -9.60 -13.40
N GLN A 90 4.13 -8.85 -14.40
CA GLN A 90 5.48 -8.27 -14.38
C GLN A 90 5.71 -7.35 -13.17
N VAL A 91 4.73 -6.53 -12.81
CA VAL A 91 4.83 -5.65 -11.64
C VAL A 91 4.90 -6.47 -10.35
N LEU A 92 4.04 -7.48 -10.20
CA LEU A 92 4.01 -8.31 -8.99
C LEU A 92 5.27 -9.18 -8.84
N GLU A 93 5.79 -9.74 -9.94
CA GLU A 93 7.08 -10.45 -9.91
C GLU A 93 8.23 -9.51 -9.50
N ARG A 94 8.21 -8.27 -9.99
CA ARG A 94 9.18 -7.26 -9.54
C ARG A 94 9.03 -6.92 -8.06
N VAL A 95 7.79 -6.80 -7.56
CA VAL A 95 7.54 -6.59 -6.13
C VAL A 95 8.09 -7.78 -5.33
N LYS A 96 7.80 -9.01 -5.74
CA LYS A 96 8.27 -10.24 -5.10
C LYS A 96 9.80 -10.32 -5.05
N LEU A 97 10.47 -9.91 -6.13
CA LEU A 97 11.93 -9.89 -6.22
C LEU A 97 12.57 -8.83 -5.31
N LEU A 98 11.98 -7.65 -5.24
CA LEU A 98 12.57 -6.48 -4.56
C LEU A 98 12.10 -6.33 -3.10
N TYR A 99 10.94 -6.90 -2.75
CA TYR A 99 10.42 -6.78 -1.40
C TYR A 99 11.25 -7.60 -0.42
N ASN A 100 11.68 -6.93 0.65
CA ASN A 100 12.40 -7.56 1.74
C ASN A 100 11.87 -7.02 3.08
N LYS A 101 11.26 -7.91 3.87
CA LYS A 101 10.68 -7.57 5.16
C LYS A 101 11.70 -7.01 6.14
N GLN A 102 12.94 -7.54 6.14
CA GLN A 102 13.99 -7.04 7.02
C GLN A 102 14.38 -5.59 6.67
N MET A 103 14.53 -5.28 5.38
CA MET A 103 14.77 -3.90 4.96
C MET A 103 13.63 -2.95 5.35
N LEU A 104 12.38 -3.40 5.24
CA LEU A 104 11.23 -2.63 5.69
C LEU A 104 11.30 -2.37 7.19
N GLN A 105 11.61 -3.39 7.99
CA GLN A 105 11.78 -3.24 9.44
C GLN A 105 12.89 -2.23 9.75
N ASP A 106 14.06 -2.40 9.16
CA ASP A 106 15.21 -1.53 9.40
C ASP A 106 14.88 -0.07 9.03
N LEU A 107 14.21 0.15 7.89
CA LEU A 107 13.76 1.47 7.48
C LEU A 107 12.80 2.10 8.49
N VAL A 108 11.75 1.37 8.87
CA VAL A 108 10.68 1.90 9.74
C VAL A 108 11.20 2.15 11.17
N PHE A 109 12.03 1.25 11.70
CA PHE A 109 12.54 1.39 13.06
C PHE A 109 13.61 2.49 13.19
N HIS A 110 14.28 2.86 12.09
CA HIS A 110 15.31 3.90 12.10
C HIS A 110 14.87 5.22 11.45
N ILE A 111 13.62 5.33 10.98
CA ILE A 111 13.14 6.52 10.24
C ILE A 111 13.27 7.83 11.04
N ASP A 112 13.15 7.75 12.35
CA ASP A 112 13.20 8.87 13.28
C ASP A 112 14.48 8.93 14.13
N LYS A 113 15.52 8.15 13.78
CA LYS A 113 16.78 8.07 14.55
C LYS A 113 17.49 9.42 14.65
N ASN A 114 17.29 10.29 13.66
CA ASN A 114 17.94 11.60 13.61
C ASN A 114 17.08 12.73 14.21
N VAL A 115 15.93 12.41 14.81
CA VAL A 115 15.10 13.39 15.52
C VAL A 115 15.85 13.80 16.79
N PRO A 116 16.19 15.13 16.95
CA PRO A 116 16.90 15.61 18.11
C PRO A 116 16.16 15.32 19.42
N GLU A 117 16.88 15.18 20.53
CA GLU A 117 16.31 14.77 21.83
C GLU A 117 15.22 15.73 22.33
N ASN A 118 15.40 17.04 22.10
CA ASN A 118 14.38 18.05 22.44
C ASN A 118 13.07 17.90 21.65
N PHE A 119 13.04 17.06 20.61
CA PHE A 119 11.86 16.68 19.82
C PHE A 119 11.50 15.21 19.96
N SER A 120 11.99 14.54 21.00
CA SER A 120 11.73 13.10 21.21
C SER A 120 10.25 12.74 21.26
N GLY A 121 9.37 13.65 21.72
CA GLY A 121 7.94 13.47 21.71
C GLY A 121 7.29 13.40 20.31
N HIS A 122 8.06 13.71 19.25
CA HIS A 122 7.62 13.59 17.86
C HIS A 122 8.10 12.30 17.18
N LYS A 123 8.85 11.45 17.88
CA LYS A 123 9.23 10.13 17.36
C LYS A 123 8.00 9.23 17.26
N ILE A 124 8.02 8.35 16.28
CA ILE A 124 6.92 7.39 16.07
C ILE A 124 6.97 6.35 17.19
N PRO A 125 5.86 6.13 17.93
CA PRO A 125 5.79 5.07 18.94
C PRO A 125 6.17 3.69 18.40
N GLU A 126 6.80 2.86 19.21
CA GLU A 126 7.30 1.56 18.76
C GLU A 126 6.19 0.63 18.29
N GLU A 127 5.04 0.62 18.97
CA GLU A 127 3.86 -0.14 18.60
C GLU A 127 3.38 0.30 17.21
N ARG A 128 3.41 1.58 16.91
CA ARG A 128 3.04 2.10 15.60
C ARG A 128 4.04 1.67 14.51
N LYS A 129 5.33 1.62 14.82
CA LYS A 129 6.34 1.08 13.91
C LYS A 129 6.11 -0.42 13.63
N ARG A 130 5.82 -1.21 14.67
CA ARG A 130 5.45 -2.63 14.54
C ARG A 130 4.20 -2.80 13.68
N PHE A 131 3.18 -1.96 13.92
CA PHE A 131 1.96 -1.96 13.12
C PHE A 131 2.24 -1.67 11.65
N ILE A 132 3.01 -0.63 11.33
CA ILE A 132 3.35 -0.25 9.95
C ILE A 132 4.02 -1.42 9.23
N VAL A 133 5.00 -2.07 9.86
CA VAL A 133 5.68 -3.23 9.27
C VAL A 133 4.70 -4.37 9.02
N LYS A 134 3.91 -4.76 10.02
CA LYS A 134 2.92 -5.85 9.91
C LYS A 134 1.87 -5.53 8.84
N TYR A 135 1.40 -4.29 8.79
CA TYR A 135 0.38 -3.84 7.85
C TYR A 135 0.86 -3.92 6.39
N ILE A 136 2.07 -3.43 6.11
CA ILE A 136 2.65 -3.47 4.75
C ILE A 136 2.96 -4.91 4.35
N ASP A 137 3.63 -5.68 5.21
CA ASP A 137 4.01 -7.06 4.96
C ASP A 137 2.79 -7.94 4.65
N SER A 138 1.77 -7.88 5.50
CA SER A 138 0.54 -8.65 5.29
C SER A 138 -0.21 -8.24 4.04
N ARG A 139 -0.26 -6.94 3.72
CA ARG A 139 -0.93 -6.46 2.51
C ARG A 139 -0.22 -6.95 1.24
N ILE A 140 1.11 -6.84 1.18
CA ILE A 140 1.89 -7.34 0.04
C ILE A 140 1.70 -8.85 -0.10
N SER A 141 1.81 -9.60 0.99
CA SER A 141 1.63 -11.06 1.00
C SER A 141 0.24 -11.48 0.51
N LYS A 142 -0.82 -10.80 0.97
CA LYS A 142 -2.20 -11.09 0.52
C LYS A 142 -2.42 -10.79 -0.96
N ILE A 143 -1.87 -9.69 -1.48
CA ILE A 143 -1.96 -9.33 -2.91
C ILE A 143 -1.24 -10.39 -3.76
N LEU A 144 -0.01 -10.74 -3.42
CA LEU A 144 0.77 -11.74 -4.15
C LEU A 144 0.08 -13.10 -4.12
N HIS A 145 -0.37 -13.55 -2.95
CA HIS A 145 -1.07 -14.82 -2.78
C HIS A 145 -2.37 -14.88 -3.58
N SER A 146 -3.19 -13.83 -3.52
CA SER A 146 -4.46 -13.75 -4.24
C SER A 146 -4.26 -13.81 -5.75
N HIS A 147 -3.25 -13.10 -6.28
CA HIS A 147 -2.91 -13.14 -7.68
C HIS A 147 -2.45 -14.54 -8.11
N GLU A 148 -1.58 -15.19 -7.34
CA GLU A 148 -1.13 -16.56 -7.62
C GLU A 148 -2.28 -17.58 -7.61
N GLN A 149 -3.26 -17.41 -6.74
CA GLN A 149 -4.44 -18.30 -6.68
C GLN A 149 -5.37 -18.10 -7.88
N MET A 150 -5.52 -16.88 -8.36
CA MET A 150 -6.45 -16.54 -9.43
C MET A 150 -5.97 -17.03 -10.81
N PHE A 151 -4.67 -17.16 -11.00
CA PHE A 151 -4.04 -17.45 -12.31
C PHE A 151 -3.25 -18.78 -12.33
N ARG A 152 -3.49 -19.67 -11.37
CA ARG A 152 -3.06 -21.08 -11.41
C ARG A 152 -4.02 -21.89 -12.27
#